data_45ae76d54ea8da6d03532ca599ac9b49
#
_entry.id   45ae76d54ea8da6d03532ca599ac9b49
#
_cell.length_a   1.000
_cell.length_b   1.000
_cell.length_c   1.000
_cell.angle_alpha   90.00
_cell.angle_beta   90.00
_cell.angle_gamma   90.00
#
_symmetry.space_group_name_H-M   'P 1'
#
loop_
_entity.id
_entity.type
_entity.pdbx_description
1 polymer ?
#
loop_
_entity_poly.entity_id
_entity_poly.type
_entity_poly.pdbx_seq_one_letter_code
_entity_poly.pdbx_strand_id
1 'polypeptide(L)'
;MRHAFVATFAALCTTAAAAPTASDLSMPANARSLKTGLWETTRHTEIDDSGMDLGGLDLSGLDPAARARVKAVLDKQAAERKARGGAPKVSTRTKLECVTQEFLDKRRMSLEPDGRPGGLPGDETCPPVVKSRTASKMVVVADCSKDGHPFHVDMTIDVRSSGELYMESTMTGGPMGGKPGKTKATFSSRWIGADCGNAPPAH
;
A
#
# COMPACT_ATOMS: atom_id res chain seq x y z
N MET A 1 14.84 -19.99 72.46
CA MET A 1 14.00 -20.16 71.23
C MET A 1 14.30 -19.01 70.27
N ARG A 2 15.02 -19.25 69.16
CA ARG A 2 15.42 -18.24 68.20
C ARG A 2 14.69 -18.59 66.90
N HIS A 3 13.75 -17.76 66.45
CA HIS A 3 13.04 -17.91 65.18
C HIS A 3 13.83 -17.17 64.08
N ALA A 4 14.34 -17.95 63.12
CA ALA A 4 14.94 -17.40 61.91
C ALA A 4 13.85 -17.14 60.88
N PHE A 5 13.68 -15.87 60.45
CA PHE A 5 12.83 -15.49 59.32
C PHE A 5 13.66 -15.64 58.04
N VAL A 6 13.24 -16.54 57.16
CA VAL A 6 13.77 -16.66 55.78
C VAL A 6 12.90 -15.76 54.89
N ALA A 7 13.48 -14.66 54.39
CA ALA A 7 12.83 -13.79 53.44
C ALA A 7 13.14 -14.31 52.00
N THR A 8 12.09 -14.82 51.37
CA THR A 8 12.17 -15.26 49.94
C THR A 8 11.97 -14.05 49.01
N PHE A 9 13.04 -13.61 48.38
CA PHE A 9 12.95 -12.61 47.33
C PHE A 9 12.45 -13.26 46.01
N ALA A 10 11.22 -12.95 45.63
CA ALA A 10 10.70 -13.28 44.28
C ALA A 10 11.24 -12.26 43.29
N ALA A 11 12.16 -12.69 42.42
CA ALA A 11 12.65 -11.90 41.31
C ALA A 11 11.57 -11.80 40.22
N LEU A 12 10.96 -10.65 40.07
CA LEU A 12 10.09 -10.30 38.96
C LEU A 12 10.95 -10.09 37.72
N CYS A 13 11.04 -11.11 36.84
CA CYS A 13 11.57 -10.95 35.49
C CYS A 13 10.58 -10.10 34.65
N THR A 14 10.82 -8.81 34.57
CA THR A 14 10.18 -7.96 33.57
C THR A 14 10.78 -8.28 32.21
N THR A 15 10.04 -9.04 31.40
CA THR A 15 10.36 -9.19 29.97
C THR A 15 10.12 -7.83 29.30
N ALA A 16 11.20 -7.09 29.09
CA ALA A 16 11.17 -5.92 28.21
C ALA A 16 10.78 -6.41 26.81
N ALA A 17 9.57 -6.05 26.37
CA ALA A 17 9.19 -6.23 24.97
C ALA A 17 10.16 -5.42 24.13
N ALA A 18 11.00 -6.10 23.34
CA ALA A 18 11.90 -5.46 22.40
C ALA A 18 11.06 -4.59 21.45
N ALA A 19 11.39 -3.30 21.34
CA ALA A 19 10.82 -2.43 20.36
C ALA A 19 11.04 -3.06 18.96
N PRO A 20 10.04 -3.01 18.04
CA PRO A 20 10.20 -3.55 16.71
C PRO A 20 11.37 -2.84 16.04
N THR A 21 12.46 -3.56 15.79
CA THR A 21 13.55 -3.13 14.91
C THR A 21 13.02 -2.91 13.52
N ALA A 22 13.65 -2.01 12.76
CA ALA A 22 13.31 -1.65 11.38
C ALA A 22 12.72 -2.84 10.63
N SER A 23 11.47 -2.69 10.20
CA SER A 23 10.63 -3.81 9.75
C SER A 23 11.28 -4.48 8.55
N ASP A 24 11.67 -5.75 8.68
CA ASP A 24 12.05 -6.58 7.55
C ASP A 24 10.85 -6.66 6.57
N LEU A 25 10.95 -5.97 5.44
CA LEU A 25 9.92 -5.89 4.41
C LEU A 25 10.03 -7.01 3.36
N SER A 26 10.83 -8.05 3.62
CA SER A 26 10.90 -9.18 2.71
C SER A 26 9.52 -9.81 2.48
N MET A 27 9.28 -10.29 1.27
CA MET A 27 8.03 -10.96 0.91
C MET A 27 7.79 -12.21 1.76
N PRO A 28 6.53 -12.68 1.92
CA PRO A 28 6.22 -13.97 2.53
C PRO A 28 7.05 -15.11 1.95
N ALA A 29 7.41 -16.11 2.76
CA ALA A 29 8.30 -17.21 2.35
C ALA A 29 7.82 -17.93 1.07
N ASN A 30 6.49 -18.11 0.90
CA ASN A 30 5.91 -18.73 -0.28
C ASN A 30 6.11 -17.92 -1.58
N ALA A 31 6.51 -16.65 -1.50
CA ALA A 31 6.85 -15.87 -2.70
C ALA A 31 8.07 -16.45 -3.44
N ARG A 32 8.89 -17.25 -2.75
CA ARG A 32 10.02 -17.97 -3.39
C ARG A 32 9.57 -19.04 -4.37
N SER A 33 8.33 -19.53 -4.25
CA SER A 33 7.76 -20.57 -5.12
C SER A 33 6.97 -19.98 -6.31
N LEU A 34 6.88 -18.65 -6.45
CA LEU A 34 6.20 -18.03 -7.57
C LEU A 34 6.88 -18.42 -8.89
N LYS A 35 6.08 -18.75 -9.89
CA LYS A 35 6.55 -19.17 -11.20
C LYS A 35 7.01 -17.99 -12.04
N THR A 36 8.03 -18.20 -12.83
CA THR A 36 8.40 -17.30 -13.93
C THR A 36 7.54 -17.54 -15.14
N GLY A 37 7.43 -16.55 -16.05
CA GLY A 37 6.65 -16.64 -17.27
C GLY A 37 5.58 -15.57 -17.35
N LEU A 38 4.54 -15.86 -18.13
CA LEU A 38 3.43 -14.95 -18.41
C LEU A 38 2.45 -14.92 -17.23
N TRP A 39 2.19 -13.71 -16.76
CA TRP A 39 1.21 -13.43 -15.72
C TRP A 39 0.15 -12.45 -16.22
N GLU A 40 -1.09 -12.69 -15.82
CA GLU A 40 -2.19 -11.75 -15.96
C GLU A 40 -2.44 -11.07 -14.61
N THR A 41 -2.35 -9.76 -14.58
CA THR A 41 -2.63 -8.96 -13.39
C THR A 41 -3.85 -8.08 -13.63
N THR A 42 -4.89 -8.26 -12.83
CA THR A 42 -6.07 -7.39 -12.80
C THR A 42 -5.96 -6.47 -11.58
N ARG A 43 -5.94 -5.17 -11.84
CA ARG A 43 -6.03 -4.12 -10.83
C ARG A 43 -7.45 -3.57 -10.80
N HIS A 44 -8.07 -3.60 -9.64
CA HIS A 44 -9.32 -2.94 -9.35
C HIS A 44 -9.06 -1.80 -8.36
N THR A 45 -9.53 -0.60 -8.67
CA THR A 45 -9.32 0.58 -7.83
C THR A 45 -10.66 1.27 -7.57
N GLU A 46 -10.95 1.51 -6.31
CA GLU A 46 -12.08 2.27 -5.82
C GLU A 46 -11.57 3.54 -5.14
N ILE A 47 -12.06 4.69 -5.56
CA ILE A 47 -11.70 5.98 -4.99
C ILE A 47 -12.97 6.60 -4.45
N ASP A 48 -13.07 6.67 -3.13
CA ASP A 48 -14.10 7.45 -2.45
C ASP A 48 -13.59 8.87 -2.28
N ASP A 49 -14.03 9.74 -3.17
CA ASP A 49 -13.73 11.16 -3.19
C ASP A 49 -14.82 12.02 -2.53
N SER A 50 -15.81 11.39 -1.88
CA SER A 50 -16.94 12.08 -1.26
C SER A 50 -16.53 13.08 -0.19
N GLY A 51 -15.41 12.84 0.47
CA GLY A 51 -14.84 13.71 1.49
C GLY A 51 -13.88 14.78 0.96
N MET A 52 -13.46 14.74 -0.30
CA MET A 52 -12.53 15.72 -0.85
C MET A 52 -13.24 17.07 -1.06
N ASP A 53 -12.88 18.05 -0.24
CA ASP A 53 -13.28 19.44 -0.47
C ASP A 53 -12.27 20.09 -1.44
N LEU A 54 -12.61 20.07 -2.71
CA LEU A 54 -11.80 20.71 -3.75
C LEU A 54 -11.99 22.25 -3.78
N GLY A 55 -12.97 22.78 -3.03
CA GLY A 55 -13.24 24.22 -2.94
C GLY A 55 -12.25 24.98 -2.05
N GLY A 56 -11.51 24.26 -1.19
CA GLY A 56 -10.51 24.83 -0.27
C GLY A 56 -9.12 25.03 -0.88
N LEU A 57 -8.91 24.72 -2.16
CA LEU A 57 -7.61 24.95 -2.81
C LEU A 57 -7.36 26.44 -2.99
N ASP A 58 -6.29 26.95 -2.37
CA ASP A 58 -5.82 28.32 -2.62
C ASP A 58 -5.22 28.41 -4.02
N LEU A 59 -5.97 29.03 -4.93
CA LEU A 59 -5.54 29.29 -6.30
C LEU A 59 -5.00 30.71 -6.49
N SER A 60 -4.83 31.47 -5.40
CA SER A 60 -4.45 32.89 -5.48
C SER A 60 -3.07 33.11 -6.11
N GLY A 61 -2.14 32.16 -5.93
CA GLY A 61 -0.79 32.19 -6.48
C GLY A 61 -0.69 31.84 -7.98
N LEU A 62 -1.80 31.42 -8.63
CA LEU A 62 -1.79 31.08 -10.05
C LEU A 62 -2.12 32.30 -10.92
N ASP A 63 -1.53 32.36 -12.11
CA ASP A 63 -1.95 33.32 -13.12
C ASP A 63 -3.43 33.08 -13.54
N PRO A 64 -4.13 34.10 -14.07
CA PRO A 64 -5.56 34.00 -14.37
C PRO A 64 -5.94 32.85 -15.32
N ALA A 65 -5.08 32.54 -16.31
CA ALA A 65 -5.36 31.47 -17.27
C ALA A 65 -5.15 30.09 -16.63
N ALA A 66 -4.11 29.90 -15.84
CA ALA A 66 -3.90 28.66 -15.08
C ALA A 66 -5.03 28.43 -14.06
N ARG A 67 -5.44 29.47 -13.35
CA ARG A 67 -6.57 29.43 -12.40
C ARG A 67 -7.87 29.00 -13.10
N ALA A 68 -8.17 29.57 -14.26
CA ALA A 68 -9.36 29.19 -15.02
C ALA A 68 -9.34 27.71 -15.46
N ARG A 69 -8.19 27.19 -15.89
CA ARG A 69 -8.02 25.78 -16.26
C ARG A 69 -8.23 24.86 -15.06
N VAL A 70 -7.59 25.16 -13.94
CA VAL A 70 -7.74 24.38 -12.70
C VAL A 70 -9.19 24.39 -12.26
N LYS A 71 -9.84 25.55 -12.23
CA LYS A 71 -11.25 25.68 -11.87
C LYS A 71 -12.15 24.84 -12.78
N ALA A 72 -11.96 24.84 -14.09
CA ALA A 72 -12.71 24.04 -15.03
C ALA A 72 -12.57 22.53 -14.77
N VAL A 73 -11.37 22.06 -14.41
CA VAL A 73 -11.13 20.65 -14.03
C VAL A 73 -11.87 20.32 -12.74
N LEU A 74 -11.82 21.18 -11.73
CA LEU A 74 -12.50 20.99 -10.46
C LEU A 74 -14.03 20.97 -10.62
N ASP A 75 -14.58 21.90 -11.40
CA ASP A 75 -16.01 21.97 -11.69
C ASP A 75 -16.49 20.68 -12.41
N LYS A 76 -15.69 20.18 -13.37
CA LYS A 76 -15.96 18.91 -14.06
C LYS A 76 -15.95 17.74 -13.09
N GLN A 77 -14.95 17.63 -12.23
CA GLN A 77 -14.88 16.57 -11.23
C GLN A 77 -16.06 16.63 -10.23
N ALA A 78 -16.45 17.83 -9.80
CA ALA A 78 -17.60 18.03 -8.94
C ALA A 78 -18.90 17.58 -9.62
N ALA A 79 -19.09 17.91 -10.90
CA ALA A 79 -20.26 17.48 -11.68
C ALA A 79 -20.30 15.96 -11.86
N GLU A 80 -19.16 15.32 -12.18
CA GLU A 80 -19.04 13.86 -12.28
C GLU A 80 -19.36 13.17 -10.94
N ARG A 81 -18.88 13.73 -9.82
CA ARG A 81 -19.17 13.22 -8.47
C ARG A 81 -20.67 13.30 -8.17
N LYS A 82 -21.28 14.45 -8.45
CA LYS A 82 -22.74 14.64 -8.29
C LYS A 82 -23.52 13.64 -9.14
N ALA A 83 -23.11 13.42 -10.39
CA ALA A 83 -23.74 12.45 -11.30
C ALA A 83 -23.66 11.00 -10.78
N ARG A 84 -22.58 10.63 -10.06
CA ARG A 84 -22.46 9.33 -9.42
C ARG A 84 -23.27 9.20 -8.12
N GLY A 85 -23.94 10.24 -7.65
CA GLY A 85 -24.67 10.20 -6.38
C GLY A 85 -23.79 9.96 -5.15
N GLY A 86 -22.49 10.32 -5.22
CA GLY A 86 -21.52 10.07 -4.15
C GLY A 86 -20.93 8.65 -4.13
N ALA A 87 -21.29 7.78 -5.08
CA ALA A 87 -20.67 6.46 -5.19
C ALA A 87 -19.17 6.56 -5.52
N PRO A 88 -18.31 5.65 -5.01
CA PRO A 88 -16.90 5.62 -5.33
C PRO A 88 -16.65 5.55 -6.84
N LYS A 89 -15.57 6.18 -7.29
CA LYS A 89 -15.09 6.01 -8.66
C LYS A 89 -14.37 4.67 -8.76
N VAL A 90 -14.89 3.78 -9.61
CA VAL A 90 -14.34 2.44 -9.82
C VAL A 90 -13.61 2.38 -11.16
N SER A 91 -12.46 1.74 -11.17
CA SER A 91 -11.73 1.41 -12.41
C SER A 91 -11.12 0.02 -12.30
N THR A 92 -11.18 -0.72 -13.42
CA THR A 92 -10.54 -2.03 -13.53
C THR A 92 -9.63 -2.03 -14.75
N ARG A 93 -8.41 -2.54 -14.57
CA ARG A 93 -7.44 -2.69 -15.66
C ARG A 93 -6.80 -4.06 -15.55
N THR A 94 -6.69 -4.75 -16.68
CA THR A 94 -5.97 -6.01 -16.79
C THR A 94 -4.77 -5.82 -17.69
N LYS A 95 -3.62 -6.38 -17.30
CA LYS A 95 -2.39 -6.38 -18.09
C LYS A 95 -1.75 -7.76 -18.08
N LEU A 96 -1.03 -8.07 -19.14
CA LEU A 96 -0.15 -9.22 -19.23
C LEU A 96 1.29 -8.74 -19.07
N GLU A 97 2.06 -9.43 -18.24
CA GLU A 97 3.46 -9.10 -17.96
C GLU A 97 4.30 -10.38 -17.90
N CYS A 98 5.54 -10.27 -18.35
CA CYS A 98 6.51 -11.33 -18.23
C CYS A 98 7.26 -11.22 -16.90
N VAL A 99 7.02 -12.14 -15.97
CA VAL A 99 7.72 -12.21 -14.70
C VAL A 99 8.98 -13.05 -14.87
N THR A 100 10.14 -12.42 -14.76
CA THR A 100 11.45 -13.05 -14.85
C THR A 100 11.98 -13.50 -13.49
N GLN A 101 12.99 -14.35 -13.47
CA GLN A 101 13.67 -14.74 -12.23
C GLN A 101 14.32 -13.52 -11.56
N GLU A 102 14.94 -12.64 -12.35
CA GLU A 102 15.54 -11.41 -11.84
C GLU A 102 14.52 -10.51 -11.14
N PHE A 103 13.32 -10.35 -11.75
CA PHE A 103 12.23 -9.61 -11.12
C PHE A 103 11.82 -10.23 -9.78
N LEU A 104 11.64 -11.55 -9.73
CA LEU A 104 11.29 -12.25 -8.50
C LEU A 104 12.38 -12.10 -7.44
N ASP A 105 13.65 -12.17 -7.82
CA ASP A 105 14.77 -12.04 -6.88
C ASP A 105 14.85 -10.62 -6.31
N LYS A 106 14.66 -9.60 -7.13
CA LYS A 106 14.54 -8.21 -6.66
C LYS A 106 13.36 -8.02 -5.71
N ARG A 107 12.17 -8.55 -6.06
CA ARG A 107 10.96 -8.43 -5.25
C ARG A 107 10.96 -9.28 -3.98
N ARG A 108 11.70 -10.39 -3.95
CA ARG A 108 11.87 -11.21 -2.75
C ARG A 108 12.63 -10.51 -1.65
N MET A 109 13.51 -9.57 -2.00
CA MET A 109 14.35 -8.87 -1.05
C MET A 109 13.69 -7.60 -0.50
N SER A 110 12.69 -7.05 -1.21
CA SER A 110 12.03 -5.82 -0.79
C SER A 110 10.66 -5.67 -1.45
N LEU A 111 9.69 -5.14 -0.73
CA LEU A 111 8.43 -4.64 -1.29
C LEU A 111 8.63 -3.36 -2.13
N GLU A 112 9.85 -2.97 -2.27
CA GLU A 112 10.26 -1.75 -2.92
C GLU A 112 10.52 -1.96 -4.40
N PRO A 113 9.81 -1.30 -5.36
CA PRO A 113 10.34 -1.10 -6.72
C PRO A 113 11.53 -0.13 -6.72
N ASP A 114 11.59 0.78 -5.76
CA ASP A 114 12.68 1.73 -5.53
C ASP A 114 12.91 1.88 -4.03
N GLY A 115 12.74 0.78 -3.28
CA GLY A 115 12.74 0.89 -1.85
C GLY A 115 11.41 1.29 -1.23
N ARG A 116 10.25 1.21 -1.94
CA ARG A 116 9.01 1.79 -1.41
C ARG A 116 7.77 0.96 -1.68
N PRO A 117 6.91 0.69 -0.67
CA PRO A 117 5.68 -0.03 -0.87
C PRO A 117 4.76 0.70 -1.85
N GLY A 118 4.46 0.05 -2.98
CA GLY A 118 3.33 0.45 -3.83
C GLY A 118 3.41 1.82 -4.51
N GLY A 119 4.62 2.37 -4.73
CA GLY A 119 4.75 3.67 -5.40
C GLY A 119 4.34 4.86 -4.52
N LEU A 120 4.41 4.71 -3.22
CA LEU A 120 4.32 5.86 -2.32
C LEU A 120 5.50 6.81 -2.64
N PRO A 121 5.24 8.11 -2.81
CA PRO A 121 6.30 9.06 -3.09
C PRO A 121 7.37 8.98 -2.00
N GLY A 122 8.61 9.01 -2.40
CA GLY A 122 9.74 8.86 -1.55
C GLY A 122 9.96 9.92 -0.52
N ASP A 123 9.13 9.92 0.44
CA ASP A 123 9.32 10.75 1.60
C ASP A 123 9.75 9.87 2.77
N GLU A 124 10.82 10.26 3.46
CA GLU A 124 11.34 9.60 4.68
C GLU A 124 10.30 9.54 5.81
N THR A 125 9.15 10.18 5.59
CA THR A 125 8.04 10.31 6.54
C THR A 125 7.02 9.17 6.51
N CYS A 126 7.29 8.08 5.79
CA CYS A 126 6.34 6.97 5.61
C CYS A 126 6.96 5.60 5.92
N PRO A 127 7.45 5.34 7.15
CA PRO A 127 8.08 4.07 7.50
C PRO A 127 7.03 2.96 7.58
N PRO A 128 7.12 1.92 6.73
CA PRO A 128 6.21 0.78 6.80
C PRO A 128 6.52 -0.10 8.01
N VAL A 129 5.47 -0.64 8.63
CA VAL A 129 5.55 -1.57 9.77
C VAL A 129 4.83 -2.87 9.41
N VAL A 130 5.53 -3.99 9.51
CA VAL A 130 4.92 -5.31 9.36
C VAL A 130 4.13 -5.65 10.63
N LYS A 131 2.82 -5.70 10.53
CA LYS A 131 1.91 -6.06 11.63
C LYS A 131 1.81 -7.56 11.84
N SER A 132 1.81 -8.32 10.75
CA SER A 132 1.80 -9.78 10.82
C SER A 132 2.44 -10.40 9.59
N ARG A 133 3.04 -11.56 9.78
CA ARG A 133 3.64 -12.35 8.70
C ARG A 133 3.42 -13.84 8.96
N THR A 134 3.02 -14.54 7.90
CA THR A 134 3.00 -16.00 7.81
C THR A 134 3.81 -16.45 6.61
N ALA A 135 3.86 -17.74 6.34
CA ALA A 135 4.52 -18.25 5.13
C ALA A 135 3.90 -17.72 3.83
N SER A 136 2.57 -17.48 3.81
CA SER A 136 1.85 -17.06 2.61
C SER A 136 1.35 -15.61 2.65
N LYS A 137 1.20 -15.01 3.83
CA LYS A 137 0.54 -13.72 3.97
C LYS A 137 1.37 -12.73 4.78
N MET A 138 1.32 -11.47 4.39
CA MET A 138 1.90 -10.36 5.14
C MET A 138 0.94 -9.18 5.18
N VAL A 139 0.86 -8.55 6.36
CA VAL A 139 0.11 -7.31 6.57
C VAL A 139 1.09 -6.22 6.96
N VAL A 140 1.07 -5.14 6.21
CA VAL A 140 1.92 -3.96 6.40
C VAL A 140 1.04 -2.76 6.60
N VAL A 141 1.45 -1.87 7.49
CA VAL A 141 0.81 -0.57 7.67
C VAL A 141 1.87 0.52 7.60
N ALA A 142 1.46 1.70 7.18
CA ALA A 142 2.31 2.88 7.23
C ALA A 142 1.47 4.11 7.61
N ASP A 143 1.99 4.88 8.54
CA ASP A 143 1.48 6.22 8.85
C ASP A 143 2.40 7.22 8.16
N CYS A 144 1.86 7.93 7.20
CA CYS A 144 2.59 8.78 6.28
C CYS A 144 2.16 10.24 6.44
N SER A 145 3.03 11.14 6.02
CA SER A 145 2.68 12.56 5.88
C SER A 145 3.27 13.08 4.58
N LYS A 146 2.49 13.84 3.82
CA LYS A 146 2.97 14.55 2.63
C LYS A 146 2.49 15.99 2.69
N ASP A 147 3.42 16.93 2.58
CA ASP A 147 3.13 18.37 2.65
C ASP A 147 2.32 18.76 3.91
N GLY A 148 2.59 18.09 5.05
CA GLY A 148 1.89 18.30 6.32
C GLY A 148 0.52 17.61 6.41
N HIS A 149 0.10 16.86 5.40
CA HIS A 149 -1.17 16.13 5.38
C HIS A 149 -0.96 14.67 5.72
N PRO A 150 -1.48 14.18 6.87
CA PRO A 150 -1.34 12.79 7.25
C PRO A 150 -2.23 11.86 6.42
N PHE A 151 -1.74 10.68 6.13
CA PHE A 151 -2.51 9.58 5.56
C PHE A 151 -2.03 8.24 6.09
N HIS A 152 -2.92 7.28 6.12
CA HIS A 152 -2.67 5.92 6.59
C HIS A 152 -2.78 4.94 5.43
N VAL A 153 -1.89 3.96 5.39
CA VAL A 153 -1.88 2.89 4.39
C VAL A 153 -1.94 1.55 5.10
N ASP A 154 -2.94 0.75 4.77
CA ASP A 154 -2.99 -0.68 5.07
C ASP A 154 -2.70 -1.48 3.80
N MET A 155 -1.83 -2.47 3.88
CA MET A 155 -1.52 -3.36 2.76
C MET A 155 -1.54 -4.81 3.22
N THR A 156 -2.20 -5.65 2.45
CA THR A 156 -2.16 -7.10 2.62
C THR A 156 -1.60 -7.73 1.34
N ILE A 157 -0.64 -8.63 1.50
CA ILE A 157 -0.07 -9.45 0.44
C ILE A 157 -0.36 -10.89 0.78
N ASP A 158 -0.93 -11.65 -0.16
CA ASP A 158 -1.31 -13.04 0.01
C ASP A 158 -0.84 -13.86 -1.19
N VAL A 159 0.14 -14.72 -0.96
CA VAL A 159 0.66 -15.69 -1.94
C VAL A 159 -0.16 -16.96 -1.82
N ARG A 160 -1.24 -17.06 -2.59
CA ARG A 160 -2.22 -18.15 -2.51
C ARG A 160 -1.69 -19.46 -3.05
N SER A 161 -0.85 -19.38 -4.08
CA SER A 161 -0.16 -20.53 -4.67
C SER A 161 1.08 -20.07 -5.43
N SER A 162 1.84 -21.00 -6.02
CA SER A 162 2.95 -20.66 -6.91
C SER A 162 2.52 -19.96 -8.21
N GLY A 163 1.24 -19.96 -8.52
CA GLY A 163 0.65 -19.30 -9.69
C GLY A 163 -0.38 -18.23 -9.36
N GLU A 164 -0.55 -17.86 -8.08
CA GLU A 164 -1.53 -16.87 -7.66
C GLU A 164 -1.00 -15.96 -6.58
N LEU A 165 -1.08 -14.65 -6.83
CA LEU A 165 -0.75 -13.59 -5.89
C LEU A 165 -1.93 -12.63 -5.79
N TYR A 166 -2.32 -12.30 -4.57
CA TYR A 166 -3.32 -11.29 -4.28
C TYR A 166 -2.70 -10.20 -3.41
N MET A 167 -3.02 -8.95 -3.73
CA MET A 167 -2.63 -7.81 -2.92
C MET A 167 -3.81 -6.86 -2.78
N GLU A 168 -4.03 -6.38 -1.57
CA GLU A 168 -5.02 -5.35 -1.27
C GLU A 168 -4.33 -4.20 -0.54
N SER A 169 -4.63 -2.98 -0.96
CA SER A 169 -4.15 -1.77 -0.31
C SER A 169 -5.31 -0.82 -0.07
N THR A 170 -5.38 -0.27 1.13
CA THR A 170 -6.31 0.80 1.48
C THR A 170 -5.51 2.01 1.95
N MET A 171 -5.75 3.14 1.34
CA MET A 171 -5.20 4.42 1.78
C MET A 171 -6.33 5.29 2.31
N THR A 172 -6.16 5.83 3.51
CA THR A 172 -7.12 6.71 4.17
C THR A 172 -6.44 8.02 4.52
N GLY A 173 -7.06 9.14 4.18
CA GLY A 173 -6.42 10.45 4.25
C GLY A 173 -5.99 10.92 2.88
N GLY A 174 -5.27 12.01 2.80
CA GLY A 174 -4.81 12.48 1.50
C GLY A 174 -3.95 13.74 1.54
N PRO A 175 -3.07 13.88 0.55
CA PRO A 175 -2.09 14.97 0.50
C PRO A 175 -2.68 16.34 0.12
N MET A 176 -3.99 16.44 -0.09
CA MET A 176 -4.63 17.66 -0.62
C MET A 176 -5.62 18.30 0.35
N GLY A 177 -5.27 18.44 1.62
CA GLY A 177 -6.00 19.26 2.61
C GLY A 177 -7.51 19.25 2.43
N GLY A 178 -8.22 18.35 3.08
CA GLY A 178 -9.67 18.21 3.00
C GLY A 178 -10.11 17.09 3.92
N LYS A 179 -11.38 16.73 3.89
CA LYS A 179 -11.84 15.52 4.57
C LYS A 179 -11.10 14.31 3.98
N PRO A 180 -10.67 13.36 4.83
CA PRO A 180 -9.90 12.21 4.35
C PRO A 180 -10.70 11.41 3.32
N GLY A 181 -10.16 11.30 2.11
CA GLY A 181 -10.63 10.37 1.10
C GLY A 181 -10.19 8.95 1.44
N LYS A 182 -10.85 7.96 0.84
CA LYS A 182 -10.45 6.56 0.93
C LYS A 182 -10.20 6.02 -0.47
N THR A 183 -9.04 5.43 -0.66
CA THR A 183 -8.71 4.70 -1.89
C THR A 183 -8.46 3.25 -1.53
N LYS A 184 -9.15 2.35 -2.20
CA LYS A 184 -8.90 0.91 -2.12
C LYS A 184 -8.41 0.42 -3.47
N ALA A 185 -7.29 -0.31 -3.48
CA ALA A 185 -6.78 -0.97 -4.67
C ALA A 185 -6.59 -2.46 -4.38
N THR A 186 -7.07 -3.30 -5.27
CA THR A 186 -6.79 -4.75 -5.24
C THR A 186 -6.07 -5.16 -6.50
N PHE A 187 -5.12 -6.07 -6.36
CA PHE A 187 -4.36 -6.67 -7.44
C PHE A 187 -4.54 -8.18 -7.33
N SER A 188 -5.07 -8.79 -8.37
CA SER A 188 -5.16 -10.24 -8.50
C SER A 188 -4.30 -10.66 -9.68
N SER A 189 -3.24 -11.39 -9.38
CA SER A 189 -2.28 -11.86 -10.40
C SER A 189 -2.34 -13.37 -10.50
N ARG A 190 -2.46 -13.89 -11.72
CA ARG A 190 -2.44 -15.33 -11.99
C ARG A 190 -1.43 -15.67 -13.07
N TRP A 191 -0.73 -16.77 -12.89
CA TRP A 191 0.18 -17.32 -13.86
C TRP A 191 -0.60 -17.96 -15.03
N ILE A 192 -0.22 -17.62 -16.25
CA ILE A 192 -0.86 -18.10 -17.48
C ILE A 192 -0.04 -19.21 -18.14
N GLY A 193 1.29 -19.05 -18.15
CA GLY A 193 2.17 -20.02 -18.83
C GLY A 193 3.64 -19.66 -18.67
N ALA A 194 4.52 -20.60 -19.05
CA ALA A 194 5.95 -20.39 -18.98
C ALA A 194 6.48 -19.46 -20.10
N ASP A 195 5.80 -19.46 -21.26
CA ASP A 195 6.16 -18.62 -22.38
C ASP A 195 5.55 -17.22 -22.24
N CYS A 196 6.41 -16.22 -22.28
CA CYS A 196 6.01 -14.81 -22.21
C CYS A 196 5.49 -14.25 -23.54
N GLY A 197 5.75 -14.90 -24.67
CA GLY A 197 5.43 -14.34 -25.98
C GLY A 197 6.01 -12.94 -26.16
N ASN A 198 5.15 -12.01 -26.56
CA ASN A 198 5.50 -10.59 -26.72
C ASN A 198 5.10 -9.72 -25.51
N ALA A 199 4.79 -10.31 -24.36
CA ALA A 199 4.42 -9.54 -23.19
C ALA A 199 5.62 -8.72 -22.67
N PRO A 200 5.39 -7.46 -22.25
CA PRO A 200 6.45 -6.65 -21.68
C PRO A 200 6.95 -7.26 -20.36
N PRO A 201 8.22 -7.01 -20.00
CA PRO A 201 8.73 -7.44 -18.70
C PRO A 201 7.97 -6.75 -17.57
N ALA A 202 7.80 -7.48 -16.46
CA ALA A 202 7.25 -6.91 -15.25
C ALA A 202 8.24 -5.88 -14.64
N HIS A 203 7.71 -4.77 -14.14
CA HIS A 203 8.47 -3.65 -13.56
C HIS A 203 8.13 -3.45 -12.10
#